data_d81a7c6af0365ed1020673f16ca20087
#
_entry.id   d81a7c6af0365ed1020673f16ca20087
#
_cell.length_a   1.000
_cell.length_b   1.000
_cell.length_c   1.000
_cell.angle_alpha   90.00
_cell.angle_beta   90.00
_cell.angle_gamma   90.00
#
_symmetry.space_group_name_H-M   'P 1'
#
loop_
_entity.id
_entity.type
_entity.pdbx_description
1 polymer ?
#
loop_
_entity_poly.entity_id
_entity_poly.type
_entity_poly.pdbx_seq_one_letter_code
_entity_poly.pdbx_strand_id
1 'polypeptide(L)'
;MSSLGRGFIRKAAAAAVTAALLLSGAAYAEKLTPAQFESQFKAMAASGELGAALTAAYGAGPDKKEILSGYTALFASDAVAKRLVGEFDAAGLLDTANYPKNAERRDVMALFAQSFTEDLFVKGLRRLTPAEKKTYFKFLAFRLTQMSPVLCKRVAAGDPKASEDQEYVRVMRGLYAAMDKDLLQDFLSARSRAVLAEIRAFPAVAKVSGEKEREGRDAMNAALEARLAALPEGKRTALKAGLTDPMKASAENTCRAFGFYLSTIASLTGEAGDNYVSTAVNRLAGHE
;
A
#
# COMPACT_ATOMS: atom_id res chain seq x y z
N MET A 1 -14.56 9.66 -9.36
CA MET A 1 -13.74 8.89 -8.40
C MET A 1 -12.73 9.80 -7.67
N SER A 2 -13.16 10.94 -7.12
CA SER A 2 -12.26 12.04 -6.70
C SER A 2 -12.25 12.39 -5.21
N SER A 3 -12.74 11.56 -4.32
CA SER A 3 -12.69 11.85 -2.86
C SER A 3 -12.11 10.74 -1.98
N LEU A 4 -11.67 9.64 -2.56
CA LEU A 4 -11.28 8.40 -1.85
C LEU A 4 -9.90 8.44 -1.17
N GLY A 5 -9.01 9.38 -1.54
CA GLY A 5 -7.63 9.37 -1.04
C GLY A 5 -7.42 10.01 0.34
N ARG A 6 -8.15 11.04 0.70
CA ARG A 6 -7.83 11.87 1.87
C ARG A 6 -8.54 11.49 3.17
N GLY A 7 -9.67 10.82 3.12
CA GLY A 7 -10.41 10.38 4.31
C GLY A 7 -9.95 9.01 4.85
N PHE A 8 -9.36 8.20 3.96
CA PHE A 8 -9.02 6.80 4.23
C PHE A 8 -7.80 6.64 5.14
N ILE A 9 -6.82 7.53 5.04
CA ILE A 9 -5.54 7.42 5.74
C ILE A 9 -5.65 7.77 7.23
N ARG A 10 -6.58 8.66 7.61
CA ARG A 10 -6.67 9.14 8.99
C ARG A 10 -7.33 8.19 9.99
N LYS A 11 -8.15 7.24 9.55
CA LYS A 11 -8.95 6.37 10.45
C LYS A 11 -8.50 4.91 10.54
N ALA A 12 -7.86 4.35 9.51
CA ALA A 12 -7.45 2.95 9.49
C ALA A 12 -6.24 2.61 10.38
N ALA A 13 -5.42 3.62 10.73
CA ALA A 13 -4.22 3.44 11.54
C ALA A 13 -4.49 3.15 13.02
N ALA A 14 -5.68 3.45 13.53
CA ALA A 14 -5.93 3.41 14.98
C ALA A 14 -6.18 2.01 15.56
N ALA A 15 -6.43 0.99 14.76
CA ALA A 15 -6.92 -0.31 15.26
C ALA A 15 -5.89 -1.45 15.32
N ALA A 16 -4.65 -1.26 14.83
CA ALA A 16 -3.78 -2.40 14.51
C ALA A 16 -2.59 -2.68 15.44
N VAL A 17 -2.26 -1.83 16.42
CA VAL A 17 -0.93 -1.92 17.10
C VAL A 17 -1.00 -2.16 18.62
N THR A 18 -2.11 -2.56 19.19
CA THR A 18 -2.26 -2.63 20.66
C THR A 18 -1.65 -3.85 21.36
N ALA A 19 -0.94 -4.76 20.71
CA ALA A 19 -0.67 -6.08 21.32
C ALA A 19 0.79 -6.53 21.51
N ALA A 20 1.84 -5.82 21.09
CA ALA A 20 3.15 -6.47 21.01
C ALA A 20 4.37 -5.75 21.60
N LEU A 21 4.25 -4.73 22.43
CA LEU A 21 5.41 -3.93 22.81
C LEU A 21 5.52 -3.66 24.34
N LEU A 22 5.70 -4.73 25.10
CA LEU A 22 6.15 -4.64 26.49
C LEU A 22 7.62 -5.05 26.54
N LEU A 23 8.57 -4.11 26.48
CA LEU A 23 9.91 -4.26 27.07
C LEU A 23 10.72 -2.94 26.94
N SER A 24 11.29 -2.55 28.08
CA SER A 24 12.22 -1.46 28.35
C SER A 24 11.63 -0.06 28.56
N GLY A 25 11.34 0.25 29.82
CA GLY A 25 11.04 1.58 30.30
C GLY A 25 12.28 2.46 30.40
N ALA A 26 12.59 3.22 29.36
CA ALA A 26 13.36 4.44 29.49
C ALA A 26 12.35 5.58 29.66
N ALA A 27 12.47 6.36 30.73
CA ALA A 27 11.68 7.59 30.92
C ALA A 27 12.03 8.56 29.79
N TYR A 28 11.21 8.58 28.75
CA TYR A 28 11.35 9.53 27.66
C TYR A 28 10.94 10.92 28.13
N ALA A 29 11.76 11.93 27.86
CA ALA A 29 11.39 13.31 28.11
C ALA A 29 10.01 13.62 27.53
N GLU A 30 9.18 14.39 28.24
CA GLU A 30 7.82 14.76 27.80
C GLU A 30 7.80 15.41 26.41
N LYS A 31 8.86 16.20 26.11
CA LYS A 31 9.03 16.86 24.83
C LYS A 31 10.43 16.60 24.26
N LEU A 32 10.48 16.22 22.98
CA LEU A 32 11.73 16.06 22.26
C LEU A 32 11.99 17.23 21.32
N THR A 33 13.26 17.53 21.10
CA THR A 33 13.65 18.35 19.94
C THR A 33 13.59 17.51 18.67
N PRO A 34 13.43 18.12 17.47
CA PRO A 34 13.48 17.41 16.20
C PRO A 34 14.74 16.55 16.04
N ALA A 35 15.90 17.06 16.46
CA ALA A 35 17.18 16.34 16.38
C ALA A 35 17.23 15.10 17.30
N GLN A 36 16.69 15.19 18.52
CA GLN A 36 16.58 14.05 19.43
C GLN A 36 15.64 12.98 18.87
N PHE A 37 14.50 13.40 18.32
CA PHE A 37 13.55 12.49 17.70
C PHE A 37 14.17 11.79 16.49
N GLU A 38 14.87 12.52 15.60
CA GLU A 38 15.55 11.97 14.44
C GLU A 38 16.57 10.90 14.85
N SER A 39 17.38 11.20 15.87
CA SER A 39 18.38 10.27 16.40
C SER A 39 17.74 9.00 16.96
N GLN A 40 16.68 9.13 17.76
CA GLN A 40 15.96 7.98 18.32
C GLN A 40 15.32 7.13 17.23
N PHE A 41 14.69 7.78 16.25
CA PHE A 41 14.04 7.07 15.15
C PHE A 41 15.03 6.29 14.29
N LYS A 42 16.18 6.89 13.95
CA LYS A 42 17.24 6.20 13.23
C LYS A 42 17.82 5.03 14.03
N ALA A 43 17.98 5.19 15.33
CA ALA A 43 18.45 4.12 16.22
C ALA A 43 17.46 2.94 16.22
N MET A 44 16.14 3.19 16.33
CA MET A 44 15.10 2.16 16.25
C MET A 44 15.10 1.45 14.89
N ALA A 45 15.30 2.18 13.79
CA ALA A 45 15.39 1.59 12.47
C ALA A 45 16.66 0.71 12.31
N ALA A 46 17.80 1.18 12.84
CA ALA A 46 19.07 0.47 12.74
C ALA A 46 19.14 -0.77 13.67
N SER A 47 18.51 -0.72 14.85
CA SER A 47 18.50 -1.83 15.81
C SER A 47 17.61 -3.01 15.36
N GLY A 48 16.78 -2.81 14.33
CA GLY A 48 15.80 -3.79 13.90
C GLY A 48 14.49 -3.81 14.73
N GLU A 49 14.37 -2.94 15.74
CA GLU A 49 13.14 -2.82 16.55
C GLU A 49 11.93 -2.48 15.69
N LEU A 50 12.11 -1.58 14.73
CA LEU A 50 11.04 -1.21 13.80
C LEU A 50 10.64 -2.41 12.91
N GLY A 51 11.61 -3.22 12.47
CA GLY A 51 11.37 -4.46 11.73
C GLY A 51 10.62 -5.49 12.56
N ALA A 52 10.99 -5.65 13.84
CA ALA A 52 10.30 -6.55 14.76
C ALA A 52 8.86 -6.08 15.02
N ALA A 53 8.64 -4.79 15.18
CA ALA A 53 7.31 -4.20 15.35
C ALA A 53 6.44 -4.44 14.11
N LEU A 54 6.95 -4.25 12.89
CA LEU A 54 6.23 -4.55 11.67
C LEU A 54 5.94 -6.05 11.51
N THR A 55 6.89 -6.90 11.85
CA THR A 55 6.72 -8.36 11.85
C THR A 55 5.53 -8.76 12.75
N ALA A 56 5.48 -8.21 13.96
CA ALA A 56 4.39 -8.45 14.89
C ALA A 56 3.06 -7.86 14.39
N ALA A 57 3.07 -6.62 13.89
CA ALA A 57 1.87 -5.92 13.43
C ALA A 57 1.21 -6.59 12.22
N TYR A 58 2.00 -7.15 11.33
CA TYR A 58 1.50 -7.82 10.11
C TYR A 58 1.47 -9.35 10.23
N GLY A 59 1.71 -9.91 11.41
CA GLY A 59 1.65 -11.35 11.67
C GLY A 59 2.64 -12.19 10.86
N ALA A 60 3.71 -11.56 10.35
CA ALA A 60 4.68 -12.24 9.49
C ALA A 60 5.52 -13.23 10.30
N GLY A 61 5.75 -14.42 9.74
CA GLY A 61 6.59 -15.43 10.34
C GLY A 61 8.09 -15.07 10.34
N PRO A 62 8.90 -15.79 11.12
CA PRO A 62 10.35 -15.55 11.20
C PRO A 62 11.07 -15.68 9.86
N ASP A 63 10.51 -16.44 8.93
CA ASP A 63 11.01 -16.63 7.56
C ASP A 63 10.97 -15.35 6.70
N LYS A 64 10.18 -14.34 7.10
CA LYS A 64 10.05 -13.04 6.42
C LYS A 64 10.76 -11.89 7.13
N LYS A 65 11.44 -12.19 8.24
CA LYS A 65 12.13 -11.20 9.06
C LYS A 65 13.15 -10.37 8.28
N GLU A 66 13.95 -11.02 7.43
CA GLU A 66 14.99 -10.36 6.64
C GLU A 66 14.38 -9.39 5.61
N ILE A 67 13.28 -9.80 4.95
CA ILE A 67 12.58 -8.96 3.97
C ILE A 67 12.03 -7.71 4.65
N LEU A 68 11.40 -7.86 5.82
CA LEU A 68 10.87 -6.75 6.60
C LEU A 68 11.97 -5.86 7.16
N SER A 69 13.09 -6.44 7.58
CA SER A 69 14.28 -5.69 8.02
C SER A 69 14.85 -4.85 6.87
N GLY A 70 14.95 -5.41 5.66
CA GLY A 70 15.35 -4.68 4.46
C GLY A 70 14.44 -3.51 4.15
N TYR A 71 13.13 -3.69 4.30
CA TYR A 71 12.17 -2.59 4.16
C TYR A 71 12.37 -1.50 5.22
N THR A 72 12.58 -1.87 6.47
CA THR A 72 12.73 -0.90 7.56
C THR A 72 14.06 -0.14 7.51
N ALA A 73 15.07 -0.66 6.82
CA ALA A 73 16.31 0.08 6.54
C ALA A 73 16.06 1.40 5.78
N LEU A 74 14.91 1.51 5.06
CA LEU A 74 14.44 2.76 4.46
C LEU A 74 14.40 3.90 5.49
N PHE A 75 13.96 3.62 6.71
CA PHE A 75 13.79 4.61 7.77
C PHE A 75 15.11 5.09 8.39
N ALA A 76 16.20 4.36 8.21
CA ALA A 76 17.53 4.81 8.58
C ALA A 76 18.12 5.83 7.57
N SER A 77 17.50 5.97 6.39
CA SER A 77 17.91 6.97 5.40
C SER A 77 17.68 8.39 5.93
N ASP A 78 18.70 9.25 5.82
CA ASP A 78 18.63 10.65 6.24
C ASP A 78 17.47 11.41 5.60
N ALA A 79 17.23 11.17 4.31
CA ALA A 79 16.14 11.83 3.58
C ALA A 79 14.76 11.46 4.14
N VAL A 80 14.55 10.18 4.47
CA VAL A 80 13.28 9.68 5.03
C VAL A 80 13.12 10.13 6.47
N ALA A 81 14.14 9.95 7.30
CA ALA A 81 14.11 10.33 8.71
C ALA A 81 13.85 11.84 8.86
N LYS A 82 14.59 12.68 8.14
CA LYS A 82 14.43 14.14 8.17
C LYS A 82 13.03 14.58 7.72
N ARG A 83 12.50 13.99 6.66
CA ARG A 83 11.14 14.31 6.18
C ARG A 83 10.09 13.86 7.19
N LEU A 84 10.22 12.66 7.75
CA LEU A 84 9.30 12.13 8.76
C LEU A 84 9.30 12.99 10.02
N VAL A 85 10.48 13.41 10.49
CA VAL A 85 10.63 14.32 11.65
C VAL A 85 9.92 15.64 11.41
N GLY A 86 10.09 16.25 10.23
CA GLY A 86 9.40 17.49 9.89
C GLY A 86 7.89 17.38 9.92
N GLU A 87 7.33 16.28 9.40
CA GLU A 87 5.87 16.04 9.43
C GLU A 87 5.38 15.71 10.86
N PHE A 88 6.18 14.99 11.64
CA PHE A 88 5.87 14.66 13.02
C PHE A 88 5.83 15.91 13.91
N ASP A 89 6.80 16.82 13.71
CA ASP A 89 6.86 18.13 14.37
C ASP A 89 5.68 19.01 13.95
N ALA A 90 5.41 19.11 12.65
CA ALA A 90 4.27 19.86 12.12
C ALA A 90 2.92 19.36 12.65
N ALA A 91 2.83 18.08 12.99
CA ALA A 91 1.67 17.47 13.65
C ALA A 91 1.63 17.70 15.18
N GLY A 92 2.64 18.35 15.76
CA GLY A 92 2.76 18.61 17.20
C GLY A 92 3.12 17.36 18.02
N LEU A 93 3.52 16.27 17.38
CA LEU A 93 3.73 14.96 18.02
C LEU A 93 5.12 14.80 18.65
N LEU A 94 5.97 15.83 18.66
CA LEU A 94 7.20 15.84 19.47
C LEU A 94 6.91 15.99 20.98
N ASP A 95 5.70 16.45 21.31
CA ASP A 95 5.21 16.60 22.67
C ASP A 95 4.21 15.48 23.01
N THR A 96 4.53 14.69 24.02
CA THR A 96 3.66 13.57 24.45
C THR A 96 2.30 14.03 24.99
N ALA A 97 2.18 15.31 25.40
CA ALA A 97 0.88 15.87 25.81
C ALA A 97 -0.17 15.82 24.69
N ASN A 98 0.27 15.76 23.43
CA ASN A 98 -0.60 15.67 22.26
C ASN A 98 -0.94 14.22 21.85
N TYR A 99 -0.46 13.22 22.58
CA TYR A 99 -0.74 11.83 22.26
C TYR A 99 -2.15 11.41 22.70
N PRO A 100 -2.73 10.41 22.03
CA PRO A 100 -3.95 9.77 22.53
C PRO A 100 -3.74 9.27 23.98
N LYS A 101 -4.79 9.31 24.76
CA LYS A 101 -4.74 8.87 26.17
C LYS A 101 -4.21 7.43 26.25
N ASN A 102 -3.21 7.22 27.10
CA ASN A 102 -2.51 5.95 27.29
C ASN A 102 -1.69 5.44 26.08
N ALA A 103 -1.42 6.27 25.08
CA ALA A 103 -0.56 5.90 23.98
C ALA A 103 0.93 6.12 24.33
N GLU A 104 1.76 5.12 24.06
CA GLU A 104 3.20 5.25 24.21
C GLU A 104 3.81 5.91 22.98
N ARG A 105 4.89 6.68 23.18
CA ARG A 105 5.61 7.38 22.10
C ARG A 105 5.97 6.44 20.96
N ARG A 106 6.48 5.26 21.25
CA ARG A 106 6.85 4.25 20.29
C ARG A 106 5.70 3.86 19.36
N ASP A 107 4.51 3.67 19.92
CA ASP A 107 3.32 3.28 19.15
C ASP A 107 2.84 4.43 18.26
N VAL A 108 2.86 5.66 18.78
CA VAL A 108 2.55 6.86 18.00
C VAL A 108 3.55 7.04 16.85
N MET A 109 4.85 6.85 17.11
CA MET A 109 5.89 6.90 16.08
C MET A 109 5.69 5.84 15.00
N ALA A 110 5.40 4.60 15.39
CA ALA A 110 5.19 3.49 14.43
C ALA A 110 3.96 3.73 13.55
N LEU A 111 2.84 4.13 14.15
CA LEU A 111 1.61 4.46 13.42
C LEU A 111 1.79 5.64 12.48
N PHE A 112 2.47 6.69 12.95
CA PHE A 112 2.75 7.85 12.13
C PHE A 112 3.66 7.50 10.96
N ALA A 113 4.75 6.75 11.21
CA ALA A 113 5.68 6.31 10.16
C ALA A 113 4.96 5.45 9.11
N GLN A 114 4.05 4.58 9.52
CA GLN A 114 3.23 3.78 8.62
C GLN A 114 2.32 4.66 7.74
N SER A 115 1.57 5.58 8.36
CA SER A 115 0.67 6.49 7.64
C SER A 115 1.43 7.41 6.69
N PHE A 116 2.56 7.96 7.16
CA PHE A 116 3.43 8.81 6.37
C PHE A 116 3.99 8.08 5.13
N THR A 117 4.49 6.85 5.33
CA THR A 117 5.01 6.06 4.20
C THR A 117 3.93 5.60 3.24
N GLU A 118 2.70 5.39 3.69
CA GLU A 118 1.58 5.04 2.81
C GLU A 118 1.24 6.20 1.85
N ASP A 119 1.14 7.43 2.36
CA ASP A 119 0.89 8.62 1.53
C ASP A 119 2.02 8.85 0.50
N LEU A 120 3.27 8.75 0.94
CA LEU A 120 4.43 8.86 0.04
C LEU A 120 4.49 7.73 -0.98
N PHE A 121 4.14 6.50 -0.57
CA PHE A 121 4.11 5.35 -1.47
C PHE A 121 3.10 5.55 -2.59
N VAL A 122 1.86 5.92 -2.27
CA VAL A 122 0.82 6.17 -3.27
C VAL A 122 1.25 7.27 -4.25
N LYS A 123 1.80 8.37 -3.75
CA LYS A 123 2.30 9.47 -4.59
C LYS A 123 3.51 9.04 -5.44
N GLY A 124 4.42 8.30 -4.84
CA GLY A 124 5.67 7.86 -5.46
C GLY A 124 5.50 6.74 -6.49
N LEU A 125 4.38 5.99 -6.46
CA LEU A 125 4.07 4.98 -7.48
C LEU A 125 4.17 5.53 -8.92
N ARG A 126 3.83 6.80 -9.12
CA ARG A 126 3.91 7.46 -10.43
C ARG A 126 5.33 7.51 -11.00
N ARG A 127 6.32 7.52 -10.11
CA ARG A 127 7.74 7.67 -10.44
C ARG A 127 8.45 6.35 -10.68
N LEU A 128 7.78 5.24 -10.37
CA LEU A 128 8.31 3.90 -10.56
C LEU A 128 8.34 3.49 -12.04
N THR A 129 9.19 2.51 -12.33
CA THR A 129 9.20 1.84 -13.63
C THR A 129 7.89 1.06 -13.86
N PRO A 130 7.52 0.77 -15.12
CA PRO A 130 6.34 -0.05 -15.40
C PRO A 130 6.36 -1.42 -14.71
N ALA A 131 7.53 -2.06 -14.62
CA ALA A 131 7.68 -3.35 -13.95
C ALA A 131 7.32 -3.27 -12.45
N GLU A 132 7.80 -2.25 -11.76
CA GLU A 132 7.48 -2.01 -10.34
C GLU A 132 6.00 -1.65 -10.13
N LYS A 133 5.41 -0.88 -11.03
CA LYS A 133 3.97 -0.59 -11.04
C LYS A 133 3.14 -1.87 -11.21
N LYS A 134 3.58 -2.81 -12.06
CA LYS A 134 2.94 -4.12 -12.22
C LYS A 134 2.99 -4.95 -10.93
N THR A 135 4.08 -4.87 -10.16
CA THR A 135 4.16 -5.51 -8.84
C THR A 135 3.08 -4.98 -7.89
N TYR A 136 2.79 -3.68 -7.93
CA TYR A 136 1.68 -3.12 -7.15
C TYR A 136 0.32 -3.71 -7.56
N PHE A 137 0.05 -3.89 -8.85
CA PHE A 137 -1.18 -4.55 -9.31
C PHE A 137 -1.24 -6.03 -8.93
N LYS A 138 -0.12 -6.76 -8.93
CA LYS A 138 -0.04 -8.12 -8.37
C LYS A 138 -0.42 -8.14 -6.90
N PHE A 139 0.13 -7.21 -6.12
CA PHE A 139 -0.21 -7.04 -4.71
C PHE A 139 -1.71 -6.75 -4.50
N LEU A 140 -2.30 -5.83 -5.29
CA LEU A 140 -3.72 -5.52 -5.19
C LEU A 140 -4.59 -6.74 -5.53
N ALA A 141 -4.25 -7.49 -6.58
CA ALA A 141 -4.95 -8.72 -6.95
C ALA A 141 -4.87 -9.76 -5.82
N PHE A 142 -3.67 -9.98 -5.27
CA PHE A 142 -3.47 -10.88 -4.12
C PHE A 142 -4.30 -10.44 -2.91
N ARG A 143 -4.29 -9.16 -2.56
CA ARG A 143 -5.06 -8.62 -1.44
C ARG A 143 -6.54 -8.96 -1.54
N LEU A 144 -7.13 -8.87 -2.73
CA LEU A 144 -8.55 -9.22 -2.93
C LEU A 144 -8.83 -10.69 -2.67
N THR A 145 -7.88 -11.60 -2.92
CA THR A 145 -8.08 -13.04 -2.65
C THR A 145 -8.12 -13.37 -1.16
N GLN A 146 -7.68 -12.48 -0.30
CA GLN A 146 -7.68 -12.66 1.15
C GLN A 146 -8.99 -12.18 1.83
N MET A 147 -9.89 -11.58 1.07
CA MET A 147 -11.16 -11.02 1.57
C MET A 147 -12.32 -11.95 1.26
N SER A 148 -13.37 -11.92 2.08
CA SER A 148 -14.64 -12.50 1.68
C SER A 148 -15.19 -11.83 0.41
N PRO A 149 -16.01 -12.51 -0.40
CA PRO A 149 -16.60 -11.90 -1.60
C PRO A 149 -17.34 -10.60 -1.31
N VAL A 150 -18.02 -10.50 -0.19
CA VAL A 150 -18.81 -9.31 0.20
C VAL A 150 -17.88 -8.13 0.48
N LEU A 151 -16.85 -8.31 1.31
CA LEU A 151 -15.88 -7.27 1.60
C LEU A 151 -15.11 -6.86 0.35
N CYS A 152 -14.67 -7.84 -0.44
CA CYS A 152 -13.96 -7.61 -1.70
C CYS A 152 -14.80 -6.77 -2.68
N LYS A 153 -16.12 -7.04 -2.84
CA LYS A 153 -17.02 -6.22 -3.66
C LYS A 153 -17.08 -4.78 -3.15
N ARG A 154 -17.20 -4.58 -1.84
CA ARG A 154 -17.21 -3.23 -1.24
C ARG A 154 -15.90 -2.49 -1.49
N VAL A 155 -14.77 -3.15 -1.31
CA VAL A 155 -13.44 -2.57 -1.60
C VAL A 155 -13.29 -2.25 -3.08
N ALA A 156 -13.70 -3.15 -3.98
CA ALA A 156 -13.66 -2.95 -5.42
C ALA A 156 -14.58 -1.80 -5.89
N ALA A 157 -15.73 -1.62 -5.21
CA ALA A 157 -16.65 -0.50 -5.46
C ALA A 157 -16.18 0.83 -4.88
N GLY A 158 -15.06 0.85 -4.13
CA GLY A 158 -14.55 2.05 -3.49
C GLY A 158 -15.38 2.52 -2.29
N ASP A 159 -16.06 1.61 -1.60
CA ASP A 159 -16.82 1.94 -0.38
C ASP A 159 -15.85 2.43 0.71
N PRO A 160 -15.95 3.70 1.16
CA PRO A 160 -15.03 4.25 2.15
C PRO A 160 -15.17 3.57 3.52
N LYS A 161 -16.31 2.95 3.80
CA LYS A 161 -16.56 2.22 5.05
C LYS A 161 -16.02 0.79 5.03
N ALA A 162 -15.57 0.29 3.89
CA ALA A 162 -14.97 -1.03 3.82
C ALA A 162 -13.72 -1.16 4.71
N SER A 163 -12.97 -0.07 4.89
CA SER A 163 -11.77 -0.05 5.76
C SER A 163 -12.07 -0.07 7.26
N GLU A 164 -13.31 0.26 7.65
CA GLU A 164 -13.77 0.22 9.05
C GLU A 164 -14.28 -1.19 9.43
N ASP A 165 -14.39 -2.09 8.45
CA ASP A 165 -14.84 -3.46 8.64
C ASP A 165 -13.79 -4.28 9.41
N GLN A 166 -14.24 -5.02 10.42
CA GLN A 166 -13.34 -5.85 11.24
C GLN A 166 -12.62 -6.93 10.41
N GLU A 167 -13.28 -7.47 9.39
CA GLU A 167 -12.65 -8.41 8.48
C GLU A 167 -11.52 -7.74 7.70
N TYR A 168 -11.74 -6.51 7.18
CA TYR A 168 -10.71 -5.75 6.50
C TYR A 168 -9.47 -5.56 7.38
N VAL A 169 -9.67 -5.12 8.62
CA VAL A 169 -8.58 -4.93 9.59
C VAL A 169 -7.81 -6.23 9.82
N ARG A 170 -8.53 -7.34 10.00
CA ARG A 170 -7.91 -8.67 10.19
C ARG A 170 -7.11 -9.10 8.96
N VAL A 171 -7.67 -8.93 7.76
CA VAL A 171 -6.98 -9.26 6.49
C VAL A 171 -5.71 -8.43 6.35
N MET A 172 -5.79 -7.12 6.59
CA MET A 172 -4.61 -6.25 6.47
C MET A 172 -3.50 -6.62 7.46
N ARG A 173 -3.84 -7.04 8.68
CA ARG A 173 -2.87 -7.52 9.67
C ARG A 173 -2.17 -8.83 9.26
N GLY A 174 -2.89 -9.74 8.60
CA GLY A 174 -2.33 -11.02 8.14
C GLY A 174 -1.73 -10.98 6.75
N LEU A 175 -1.80 -9.85 6.05
CA LEU A 175 -1.54 -9.79 4.61
C LEU A 175 -0.10 -10.17 4.26
N TYR A 176 0.88 -9.67 4.99
CA TYR A 176 2.29 -10.00 4.73
C TYR A 176 2.64 -11.44 5.13
N ALA A 177 1.95 -11.96 6.15
CA ALA A 177 2.07 -13.37 6.51
C ALA A 177 1.58 -14.31 5.40
N ALA A 178 0.49 -13.94 4.75
CA ALA A 178 -0.13 -14.73 3.68
C ALA A 178 0.60 -14.63 2.33
N MET A 179 1.37 -13.56 2.08
CA MET A 179 2.13 -13.40 0.82
C MET A 179 3.26 -14.43 0.73
N ASP A 180 3.54 -14.91 -0.50
CA ASP A 180 4.79 -15.59 -0.76
C ASP A 180 5.99 -14.62 -0.61
N LYS A 181 7.20 -15.17 -0.42
CA LYS A 181 8.40 -14.36 -0.16
C LYS A 181 8.75 -13.47 -1.32
N ASP A 182 8.63 -13.95 -2.55
CA ASP A 182 9.04 -13.22 -3.75
C ASP A 182 8.13 -12.02 -3.97
N LEU A 183 6.81 -12.22 -3.89
CA LEU A 183 5.85 -11.12 -4.01
C LEU A 183 6.03 -10.10 -2.88
N LEU A 184 6.27 -10.54 -1.64
CA LEU A 184 6.51 -9.65 -0.50
C LEU A 184 7.78 -8.83 -0.70
N GLN A 185 8.88 -9.47 -1.12
CA GLN A 185 10.15 -8.81 -1.38
C GLN A 185 10.03 -7.79 -2.51
N ASP A 186 9.43 -8.17 -3.63
CA ASP A 186 9.21 -7.29 -4.76
C ASP A 186 8.35 -6.09 -4.39
N PHE A 187 7.25 -6.35 -3.66
CA PHE A 187 6.32 -5.30 -3.22
C PHE A 187 6.99 -4.32 -2.25
N LEU A 188 7.69 -4.79 -1.21
CA LEU A 188 8.35 -3.92 -0.24
C LEU A 188 9.52 -3.18 -0.86
N SER A 189 10.24 -3.80 -1.81
CA SER A 189 11.28 -3.14 -2.60
C SER A 189 10.71 -2.00 -3.46
N ALA A 190 9.62 -2.26 -4.17
CA ALA A 190 8.93 -1.23 -4.96
C ALA A 190 8.38 -0.11 -4.05
N ARG A 191 7.82 -0.47 -2.89
CA ARG A 191 7.34 0.48 -1.88
C ARG A 191 8.46 1.39 -1.38
N SER A 192 9.61 0.85 -1.02
CA SER A 192 10.79 1.63 -0.59
C SER A 192 11.25 2.60 -1.66
N ARG A 193 11.34 2.13 -2.91
CA ARG A 193 11.73 2.97 -4.04
C ARG A 193 10.72 4.09 -4.31
N ALA A 194 9.42 3.81 -4.23
CA ALA A 194 8.38 4.82 -4.40
C ALA A 194 8.49 5.93 -3.35
N VAL A 195 8.64 5.56 -2.07
CA VAL A 195 8.81 6.53 -0.97
C VAL A 195 10.02 7.41 -1.21
N LEU A 196 11.18 6.82 -1.53
CA LEU A 196 12.39 7.57 -1.82
C LEU A 196 12.27 8.45 -3.06
N ALA A 197 11.63 7.95 -4.11
CA ALA A 197 11.41 8.69 -5.35
C ALA A 197 10.52 9.92 -5.12
N GLU A 198 9.49 9.80 -4.29
CA GLU A 198 8.61 10.93 -3.96
C GLU A 198 9.34 11.97 -3.09
N ILE A 199 10.09 11.55 -2.07
CA ILE A 199 10.87 12.47 -1.23
C ILE A 199 11.90 13.25 -2.06
N ARG A 200 12.56 12.58 -3.01
CA ARG A 200 13.57 13.19 -3.89
C ARG A 200 12.95 13.93 -5.08
N ALA A 201 11.64 13.84 -5.29
CA ALA A 201 10.95 14.29 -6.50
C ALA A 201 11.59 13.77 -7.81
N PHE A 202 12.23 12.59 -7.76
CA PHE A 202 12.99 12.00 -8.87
C PHE A 202 12.81 10.47 -8.94
N PRO A 203 12.65 9.89 -10.16
CA PRO A 203 12.58 10.58 -11.46
C PRO A 203 11.32 11.44 -11.62
N ALA A 204 11.31 12.31 -12.62
CA ALA A 204 10.12 13.08 -12.97
C ALA A 204 8.97 12.13 -13.34
N VAL A 205 7.74 12.52 -13.02
CA VAL A 205 6.56 11.74 -13.40
C VAL A 205 6.42 11.76 -14.93
N ALA A 206 6.44 10.60 -15.54
CA ALA A 206 6.24 10.47 -16.98
C ALA A 206 4.79 10.85 -17.34
N LYS A 207 4.65 11.79 -18.27
CA LYS A 207 3.35 12.13 -18.86
C LYS A 207 3.07 11.16 -20.01
N VAL A 208 1.92 10.51 -19.96
CA VAL A 208 1.41 9.69 -21.08
C VAL A 208 0.56 10.60 -21.95
N SER A 209 0.87 10.69 -23.25
CA SER A 209 0.05 11.49 -24.18
C SER A 209 -1.31 10.82 -24.40
N GLY A 210 -2.32 11.59 -24.83
CA GLY A 210 -3.65 11.06 -25.10
C GLY A 210 -3.68 9.95 -26.18
N GLU A 211 -2.75 9.96 -27.13
CA GLU A 211 -2.57 8.90 -28.12
C GLU A 211 -2.05 7.62 -27.45
N LYS A 212 -0.98 7.71 -26.68
CA LYS A 212 -0.41 6.58 -25.92
C LYS A 212 -1.39 6.02 -24.89
N GLU A 213 -2.28 6.85 -24.31
CA GLU A 213 -3.36 6.37 -23.47
C GLU A 213 -4.38 5.54 -24.25
N ARG A 214 -4.73 5.95 -25.50
CA ARG A 214 -5.63 5.15 -26.34
C ARG A 214 -5.00 3.81 -26.69
N GLU A 215 -3.75 3.81 -27.18
CA GLU A 215 -3.01 2.58 -27.45
C GLU A 215 -2.95 1.65 -26.22
N GLY A 216 -2.69 2.22 -25.06
CA GLY A 216 -2.68 1.49 -23.79
C GLY A 216 -4.04 0.85 -23.47
N ARG A 217 -5.15 1.59 -23.64
CA ARG A 217 -6.50 1.04 -23.45
C ARG A 217 -6.80 -0.08 -24.44
N ASP A 218 -6.41 0.08 -25.69
CA ASP A 218 -6.64 -0.96 -26.72
C ASP A 218 -5.84 -2.22 -26.39
N ALA A 219 -4.58 -2.07 -25.96
CA ALA A 219 -3.76 -3.20 -25.49
C ALA A 219 -4.38 -3.90 -24.27
N MET A 220 -4.91 -3.15 -23.31
CA MET A 220 -5.59 -3.71 -22.14
C MET A 220 -6.87 -4.46 -22.53
N ASN A 221 -7.69 -3.88 -23.41
CA ASN A 221 -8.92 -4.51 -23.90
C ASN A 221 -8.61 -5.81 -24.65
N ALA A 222 -7.61 -5.79 -25.53
CA ALA A 222 -7.17 -6.98 -26.28
C ALA A 222 -6.65 -8.08 -25.33
N ALA A 223 -5.85 -7.73 -24.33
CA ALA A 223 -5.36 -8.68 -23.32
C ALA A 223 -6.50 -9.26 -22.48
N LEU A 224 -7.46 -8.43 -22.09
CA LEU A 224 -8.62 -8.84 -21.32
C LEU A 224 -9.50 -9.83 -22.10
N GLU A 225 -9.81 -9.50 -23.36
CA GLU A 225 -10.59 -10.37 -24.24
C GLU A 225 -9.88 -11.70 -24.55
N ALA A 226 -8.58 -11.65 -24.83
CA ALA A 226 -7.80 -12.86 -25.06
C ALA A 226 -7.78 -13.80 -23.83
N ARG A 227 -7.60 -13.25 -22.64
CA ARG A 227 -7.64 -14.02 -21.39
C ARG A 227 -9.04 -14.55 -21.08
N LEU A 228 -10.10 -13.77 -21.35
CA LEU A 228 -11.49 -14.23 -21.20
C LEU A 228 -11.81 -15.35 -22.19
N ALA A 229 -11.36 -15.25 -23.44
CA ALA A 229 -11.59 -16.25 -24.48
C ALA A 229 -10.98 -17.62 -24.14
N ALA A 230 -9.86 -17.62 -23.39
CA ALA A 230 -9.20 -18.85 -22.93
C ALA A 230 -9.95 -19.57 -21.79
N LEU A 231 -11.00 -18.96 -21.24
CA LEU A 231 -11.75 -19.56 -20.12
C LEU A 231 -12.95 -20.38 -20.60
N PRO A 232 -13.36 -21.42 -19.84
CA PRO A 232 -14.64 -22.10 -20.05
C PRO A 232 -15.80 -21.10 -20.02
N GLU A 233 -16.84 -21.38 -20.84
CA GLU A 233 -17.94 -20.43 -21.08
C GLU A 233 -18.62 -19.93 -19.79
N GLY A 234 -18.94 -20.81 -18.85
CA GLY A 234 -19.57 -20.41 -17.59
C GLY A 234 -18.73 -19.46 -16.75
N LYS A 235 -17.39 -19.68 -16.69
CA LYS A 235 -16.46 -18.77 -16.00
C LYS A 235 -16.34 -17.43 -16.73
N ARG A 236 -16.25 -17.47 -18.06
CA ARG A 236 -16.20 -16.26 -18.90
C ARG A 236 -17.43 -15.38 -18.71
N THR A 237 -18.63 -15.97 -18.75
CA THR A 237 -19.91 -15.28 -18.56
C THR A 237 -19.97 -14.62 -17.17
N ALA A 238 -19.60 -15.36 -16.12
CA ALA A 238 -19.57 -14.83 -14.75
C ALA A 238 -18.60 -13.64 -14.59
N LEU A 239 -17.38 -13.73 -15.17
CA LEU A 239 -16.41 -12.63 -15.13
C LEU A 239 -16.89 -11.42 -15.94
N LYS A 240 -17.45 -11.63 -17.16
CA LYS A 240 -18.01 -10.55 -17.96
C LYS A 240 -19.11 -9.80 -17.21
N ALA A 241 -20.02 -10.51 -16.54
CA ALA A 241 -21.06 -9.88 -15.72
C ALA A 241 -20.46 -8.99 -14.61
N GLY A 242 -19.42 -9.48 -13.90
CA GLY A 242 -18.74 -8.71 -12.85
C GLY A 242 -17.97 -7.49 -13.36
N LEU A 243 -17.43 -7.56 -14.58
CA LEU A 243 -16.71 -6.44 -15.22
C LEU A 243 -17.67 -5.39 -15.78
N THR A 244 -18.80 -5.82 -16.38
CA THR A 244 -19.73 -4.92 -17.07
C THR A 244 -20.66 -4.19 -16.10
N ASP A 245 -21.20 -4.91 -15.12
CA ASP A 245 -22.10 -4.32 -14.11
C ASP A 245 -21.79 -4.86 -12.71
N PRO A 246 -20.72 -4.37 -12.07
CA PRO A 246 -20.28 -4.85 -10.77
C PRO A 246 -21.31 -4.62 -9.67
N MET A 247 -22.23 -3.67 -9.84
CA MET A 247 -23.29 -3.40 -8.86
C MET A 247 -24.35 -4.49 -8.86
N LYS A 248 -24.76 -4.99 -10.05
CA LYS A 248 -25.77 -6.03 -10.19
C LYS A 248 -25.21 -7.44 -10.07
N ALA A 249 -23.94 -7.63 -10.42
CA ALA A 249 -23.30 -8.93 -10.29
C ALA A 249 -23.21 -9.39 -8.82
N SER A 250 -23.19 -10.71 -8.61
CA SER A 250 -22.97 -11.27 -7.27
C SER A 250 -21.63 -10.78 -6.69
N ALA A 251 -21.51 -10.76 -5.36
CA ALA A 251 -20.28 -10.35 -4.69
C ALA A 251 -19.09 -11.21 -5.16
N GLU A 252 -19.30 -12.51 -5.32
CA GLU A 252 -18.28 -13.44 -5.81
C GLU A 252 -17.82 -13.11 -7.24
N ASN A 253 -18.78 -12.90 -8.16
CA ASN A 253 -18.45 -12.56 -9.55
C ASN A 253 -17.75 -11.21 -9.65
N THR A 254 -18.19 -10.21 -8.89
CA THR A 254 -17.54 -8.89 -8.84
C THR A 254 -16.10 -9.02 -8.32
N CYS A 255 -15.88 -9.71 -7.20
CA CYS A 255 -14.56 -9.89 -6.63
C CYS A 255 -13.62 -10.62 -7.60
N ARG A 256 -14.06 -11.74 -8.17
CA ARG A 256 -13.28 -12.49 -9.16
C ARG A 256 -12.96 -11.64 -10.40
N ALA A 257 -13.92 -10.85 -10.87
CA ALA A 257 -13.74 -9.97 -12.03
C ALA A 257 -12.70 -8.89 -11.77
N PHE A 258 -12.73 -8.26 -10.60
CA PHE A 258 -11.70 -7.28 -10.22
C PHE A 258 -10.32 -7.90 -10.06
N GLY A 259 -10.21 -9.07 -9.41
CA GLY A 259 -8.94 -9.80 -9.31
C GLY A 259 -8.39 -10.18 -10.71
N PHE A 260 -9.27 -10.63 -11.60
CA PHE A 260 -8.91 -10.92 -12.99
C PHE A 260 -8.44 -9.68 -13.75
N TYR A 261 -9.13 -8.55 -13.60
CA TYR A 261 -8.76 -7.27 -14.18
C TYR A 261 -7.37 -6.80 -13.70
N LEU A 262 -7.14 -6.77 -12.38
CA LEU A 262 -5.86 -6.36 -11.81
C LEU A 262 -4.72 -7.28 -12.24
N SER A 263 -4.95 -8.59 -12.29
CA SER A 263 -3.96 -9.55 -12.78
C SER A 263 -3.69 -9.41 -14.29
N THR A 264 -4.68 -8.95 -15.06
CA THR A 264 -4.48 -8.63 -16.48
C THR A 264 -3.58 -7.40 -16.63
N ILE A 265 -3.81 -6.32 -15.86
CA ILE A 265 -2.91 -5.16 -15.83
C ILE A 265 -1.47 -5.59 -15.51
N ALA A 266 -1.30 -6.43 -14.49
CA ALA A 266 0.02 -6.91 -14.07
C ALA A 266 0.73 -7.76 -15.14
N SER A 267 -0.01 -8.36 -16.08
CA SER A 267 0.52 -9.21 -17.16
C SER A 267 0.76 -8.48 -18.47
N LEU A 268 0.40 -7.21 -18.60
CA LEU A 268 0.60 -6.44 -19.82
C LEU A 268 2.09 -6.37 -20.20
N THR A 269 2.36 -6.44 -21.50
CA THR A 269 3.72 -6.37 -22.07
C THR A 269 3.81 -5.31 -23.17
N GLY A 270 5.03 -4.91 -23.51
CA GLY A 270 5.28 -3.92 -24.55
C GLY A 270 4.94 -2.48 -24.13
N GLU A 271 5.30 -1.51 -24.98
CA GLU A 271 5.15 -0.08 -24.69
C GLU A 271 3.69 0.33 -24.42
N ALA A 272 2.75 -0.16 -25.22
CA ALA A 272 1.33 0.13 -25.02
C ALA A 272 0.83 -0.38 -23.66
N GLY A 273 1.24 -1.59 -23.24
CA GLY A 273 0.93 -2.12 -21.92
C GLY A 273 1.53 -1.29 -20.79
N ASP A 274 2.76 -0.83 -20.93
CA ASP A 274 3.45 0.02 -19.97
C ASP A 274 2.81 1.41 -19.85
N ASN A 275 2.32 1.96 -20.95
CA ASN A 275 1.55 3.20 -20.99
C ASN A 275 0.22 3.05 -20.23
N TYR A 276 -0.48 1.91 -20.41
CA TYR A 276 -1.70 1.62 -19.64
C TYR A 276 -1.44 1.54 -18.14
N VAL A 277 -0.41 0.78 -17.74
CA VAL A 277 -0.01 0.63 -16.33
C VAL A 277 0.30 2.00 -15.71
N SER A 278 1.02 2.87 -16.43
CA SER A 278 1.36 4.22 -15.96
C SER A 278 0.13 5.11 -15.82
N THR A 279 -0.78 5.08 -16.79
CA THR A 279 -2.06 5.81 -16.74
C THR A 279 -2.93 5.33 -15.57
N ALA A 280 -3.03 4.01 -15.38
CA ALA A 280 -3.81 3.43 -14.29
C ALA A 280 -3.27 3.87 -12.91
N VAL A 281 -1.95 3.87 -12.72
CA VAL A 281 -1.32 4.37 -11.49
C VAL A 281 -1.55 5.87 -11.29
N ASN A 282 -1.43 6.69 -12.33
CA ASN A 282 -1.67 8.12 -12.24
C ASN A 282 -3.11 8.43 -11.78
N ARG A 283 -4.09 7.70 -12.29
CA ARG A 283 -5.50 7.82 -11.86
C ARG A 283 -5.72 7.40 -10.41
N LEU A 284 -5.09 6.30 -9.97
CA LEU A 284 -5.15 5.86 -8.56
C LEU A 284 -4.54 6.89 -7.61
N ALA A 285 -3.47 7.55 -8.01
CA ALA A 285 -2.81 8.58 -7.21
C ALA A 285 -3.55 9.94 -7.23
N GLY A 286 -4.69 10.05 -7.93
CA GLY A 286 -5.53 11.26 -7.95
C GLY A 286 -4.95 12.42 -8.75
N HIS A 287 -4.17 12.11 -9.77
CA HIS A 287 -3.56 13.09 -10.68
C HIS A 287 -4.06 12.81 -12.11
N GLU A 288 -5.17 13.38 -12.42
CA GLU A 288 -5.61 13.63 -13.80
C GLU A 288 -5.24 15.05 -14.21
#